data_10c727afbd8b369ea8b670df22c8d399
#
_entry.id   10c727afbd8b369ea8b670df22c8d399
#
_cell.length_a   1.000
_cell.length_b   1.000
_cell.length_c   1.000
_cell.angle_alpha   90.00
_cell.angle_beta   90.00
_cell.angle_gamma   90.00
#
_symmetry.space_group_name_H-M   'P 1'
#
loop_
_entity.id
_entity.type
_entity.pdbx_description
1 polymer ?
#
loop_
_entity_poly.entity_id
_entity_poly.type
_entity_poly.pdbx_seq_one_letter_code
_entity_poly.pdbx_strand_id
1 'polypeptide(L)'
;MHHDGPAEAMLGKVDDMGMPMHQMWMDPVTENPNVGDTEVWEFYNFTADAHPMHVHEVAFEVVNRESLVLDPLTGEPVRPVQLVGNPRPPEPWETGFKDTVIAYPGEVTRVKSQFLTPGQFVWHCHIVEHEDNEMMRPYRIGPAQRGQPGM
;
A
#
# COMPACT_ATOMS: atom_id res chain seq x y z
N MET A 1 -3.63 12.54 15.02
CA MET A 1 -2.54 11.83 15.25
C MET A 1 -1.30 12.59 15.22
N HIS A 2 -0.58 12.41 15.56
CA HIS A 2 0.39 13.22 15.60
C HIS A 2 1.61 12.61 15.59
N HIS A 3 2.33 12.61 15.51
CA HIS A 3 3.27 12.51 15.63
C HIS A 3 4.25 12.09 15.34
N ASP A 4 4.08 11.81 15.31
CA ASP A 4 5.16 11.66 15.86
C ASP A 4 6.03 10.67 15.28
N GLY A 5 6.42 10.72 14.16
CA GLY A 5 7.47 10.01 13.64
C GLY A 5 7.17 8.60 13.20
N PRO A 6 8.11 7.65 13.37
CA PRO A 6 8.02 6.37 12.68
C PRO A 6 6.80 5.54 13.02
N ALA A 7 6.28 5.71 14.22
CA ALA A 7 5.13 4.91 14.63
C ALA A 7 3.92 5.15 13.75
N GLU A 8 3.85 6.30 13.11
CA GLU A 8 2.72 6.63 12.26
C GLU A 8 2.96 6.35 10.79
N ALA A 9 4.16 5.93 10.48
CA ALA A 9 4.54 5.59 9.12
C ALA A 9 4.63 4.09 8.89
N MET A 10 3.99 3.30 9.75
CA MET A 10 4.03 1.84 9.60
C MET A 10 3.10 1.37 8.49
N LEU A 11 3.50 0.32 7.82
CA LEU A 11 2.65 -0.36 6.85
C LEU A 11 1.76 -1.36 7.55
N GLY A 12 0.65 -1.67 6.92
CA GLY A 12 -0.28 -2.64 7.44
C GLY A 12 -1.31 -3.00 6.40
N LYS A 13 -2.43 -3.49 6.85
CA LYS A 13 -3.51 -3.94 6.00
C LYS A 13 -4.81 -3.32 6.49
N VAL A 14 -5.72 -3.04 5.57
CA VAL A 14 -7.09 -2.71 5.93
C VAL A 14 -7.87 -4.02 5.84
N ASP A 15 -8.51 -4.41 6.94
CA ASP A 15 -9.24 -5.67 6.98
C ASP A 15 -10.59 -5.55 6.27
N ASP A 16 -11.33 -6.66 6.21
CA ASP A 16 -12.60 -6.72 5.49
C ASP A 16 -13.67 -5.80 6.08
N MET A 17 -13.48 -5.36 7.31
CA MET A 17 -14.38 -4.43 7.98
C MET A 17 -13.93 -2.99 7.85
N GLY A 18 -12.88 -2.71 7.11
CA GLY A 18 -12.38 -1.36 6.87
C GLY A 18 -11.50 -0.82 7.99
N MET A 19 -10.99 -1.67 8.88
CA MET A 19 -10.14 -1.23 9.98
C MET A 19 -8.68 -1.42 9.64
N PRO A 20 -7.83 -0.39 9.85
CA PRO A 20 -6.40 -0.54 9.60
C PRO A 20 -5.73 -1.45 10.63
N MET A 21 -4.79 -2.25 10.15
CA MET A 21 -4.02 -3.17 10.98
C MET A 21 -2.53 -2.98 10.68
N HIS A 22 -1.73 -2.73 11.72
CA HIS A 22 -0.29 -2.61 11.55
C HIS A 22 0.33 -3.98 11.29
N GLN A 23 1.37 -4.00 10.46
CA GLN A 23 2.13 -5.21 10.19
C GLN A 23 3.62 -4.90 10.19
N MET A 24 4.39 -5.80 10.78
CA MET A 24 5.83 -5.69 10.86
C MET A 24 6.46 -6.56 9.77
N TRP A 25 7.75 -6.37 9.50
CA TRP A 25 8.45 -7.18 8.50
C TRP A 25 8.29 -8.68 8.74
N MET A 26 8.34 -9.10 9.99
CA MET A 26 8.30 -10.54 10.32
C MET A 26 6.89 -11.10 10.47
N ASP A 27 5.86 -10.27 10.34
CA ASP A 27 4.51 -10.77 10.35
C ASP A 27 4.25 -11.61 9.10
N PRO A 28 3.33 -12.59 9.15
CA PRO A 28 3.05 -13.43 7.99
C PRO A 28 2.69 -12.60 6.76
N VAL A 29 3.07 -13.11 5.60
CA VAL A 29 2.72 -12.50 4.32
C VAL A 29 1.21 -12.53 4.15
N THR A 30 0.62 -11.38 3.82
CA THR A 30 -0.82 -11.26 3.58
C THR A 30 -1.14 -11.01 2.11
N GLU A 31 -0.20 -10.44 1.35
CA GLU A 31 -0.36 -10.21 -0.09
C GLU A 31 0.34 -11.34 -0.82
N ASN A 32 -0.45 -12.22 -1.44
CA ASN A 32 0.09 -13.41 -2.08
C ASN A 32 -0.67 -13.78 -3.35
N PRO A 33 -0.48 -13.01 -4.45
CA PRO A 33 -1.06 -13.40 -5.73
C PRO A 33 -0.45 -14.70 -6.24
N ASN A 34 -1.22 -15.46 -7.02
CA ASN A 34 -0.69 -16.60 -7.74
C ASN A 34 0.07 -16.13 -8.97
N VAL A 35 1.01 -16.97 -9.44
CA VAL A 35 1.74 -16.66 -10.68
C VAL A 35 0.72 -16.48 -11.81
N GLY A 36 0.83 -15.36 -12.50
CA GLY A 36 -0.05 -15.02 -13.63
C GLY A 36 -1.27 -14.19 -13.25
N ASP A 37 -1.55 -14.03 -11.95
CA ASP A 37 -2.69 -13.23 -11.51
C ASP A 37 -2.50 -11.75 -11.84
N THR A 38 -3.61 -11.11 -12.18
CA THR A 38 -3.67 -9.65 -12.27
C THR A 38 -4.50 -9.16 -11.11
N GLU A 39 -3.95 -8.24 -10.33
CA GLU A 39 -4.65 -7.71 -9.16
C GLU A 39 -4.60 -6.18 -9.15
N VAL A 40 -5.60 -5.59 -8.51
CA VAL A 40 -5.59 -4.18 -8.16
C VAL A 40 -5.24 -4.08 -6.70
N TRP A 41 -4.14 -3.39 -6.41
CA TRP A 41 -3.73 -3.12 -5.03
C TRP A 41 -4.17 -1.74 -4.62
N GLU A 42 -4.57 -1.60 -3.38
CA GLU A 42 -5.07 -0.34 -2.82
C GLU A 42 -4.14 0.12 -1.70
N PHE A 43 -3.56 1.31 -1.87
CA PHE A 43 -2.73 1.91 -0.83
C PHE A 43 -3.55 2.98 -0.11
N TYR A 44 -3.97 2.68 1.12
CA TYR A 44 -4.71 3.61 1.95
C TYR A 44 -3.73 4.42 2.79
N ASN A 45 -3.76 5.74 2.63
CA ASN A 45 -2.87 6.59 3.39
C ASN A 45 -3.64 7.33 4.49
N PHE A 46 -3.48 6.84 5.73
CA PHE A 46 -4.10 7.46 6.90
C PHE A 46 -3.22 8.52 7.55
N THR A 47 -2.02 8.73 7.05
CA THR A 47 -1.05 9.66 7.64
C THR A 47 -1.25 11.07 7.08
N ALA A 48 -0.54 12.03 7.66
CA ALA A 48 -0.59 13.42 7.21
C ALA A 48 0.39 13.71 6.06
N ASP A 49 1.25 12.75 5.71
CA ASP A 49 2.29 12.93 4.71
C ASP A 49 2.01 12.12 3.46
N ALA A 50 2.49 12.61 2.32
CA ALA A 50 2.48 11.83 1.09
C ALA A 50 3.60 10.80 1.14
N HIS A 51 3.34 9.61 0.60
CA HIS A 51 4.32 8.51 0.60
C HIS A 51 4.50 7.96 -0.80
N PRO A 52 5.71 8.04 -1.38
CA PRO A 52 5.98 7.32 -2.63
C PRO A 52 6.10 5.83 -2.32
N MET A 53 5.16 5.05 -2.84
CA MET A 53 5.08 3.61 -2.59
C MET A 53 5.70 2.85 -3.75
N HIS A 54 6.65 1.98 -3.43
CA HIS A 54 7.37 1.17 -4.41
C HIS A 54 7.07 -0.30 -4.17
N VAL A 55 6.76 -1.02 -5.26
CA VAL A 55 6.55 -2.47 -5.23
C VAL A 55 7.66 -3.10 -6.06
N HIS A 56 8.44 -3.97 -5.44
CA HIS A 56 9.53 -4.66 -6.12
C HIS A 56 9.00 -5.70 -7.10
N GLU A 57 9.77 -5.96 -8.11
CA GLU A 57 9.59 -7.03 -9.09
C GLU A 57 8.53 -6.78 -10.15
N VAL A 58 7.56 -5.91 -9.94
CA VAL A 58 6.49 -5.69 -10.90
C VAL A 58 6.46 -4.25 -11.40
N ALA A 59 5.91 -4.07 -12.60
CA ALA A 59 5.52 -2.76 -13.09
C ALA A 59 3.99 -2.71 -13.05
N PHE A 60 3.45 -1.61 -12.58
CA PHE A 60 2.00 -1.45 -12.45
C PHE A 60 1.51 -0.22 -13.20
N GLU A 61 0.21 -0.20 -13.43
CA GLU A 61 -0.47 0.99 -13.97
C GLU A 61 -1.28 1.63 -12.85
N VAL A 62 -1.22 2.95 -12.76
CA VAL A 62 -2.04 3.69 -11.80
C VAL A 62 -3.47 3.70 -12.34
N VAL A 63 -4.42 3.21 -11.55
CA VAL A 63 -5.81 3.10 -11.95
C VAL A 63 -6.56 4.38 -11.62
N ASN A 64 -6.55 4.76 -10.36
CA ASN A 64 -7.23 5.96 -9.89
C ASN A 64 -6.87 6.25 -8.43
N ARG A 65 -7.36 7.37 -7.94
CA ARG A 65 -7.34 7.70 -6.52
C ARG A 65 -8.74 8.10 -6.09
N GLU A 66 -9.03 7.87 -4.82
CA GLU A 66 -10.33 8.22 -4.28
C GLU A 66 -10.15 8.75 -2.87
N SER A 67 -10.84 9.84 -2.54
CA SER A 67 -10.75 10.44 -1.21
C SER A 67 -11.46 9.60 -0.18
N LEU A 68 -10.87 9.54 1.01
CA LEU A 68 -11.48 8.91 2.18
C LEU A 68 -12.32 9.96 2.91
N VAL A 69 -13.40 9.51 3.53
CA VAL A 69 -14.20 10.38 4.38
C VAL A 69 -13.39 10.71 5.63
N LEU A 70 -13.26 11.99 5.94
CA LEU A 70 -12.47 12.46 7.08
C LEU A 70 -13.38 12.84 8.24
N ASP A 71 -12.88 12.59 9.46
CA ASP A 71 -13.52 13.05 10.68
C ASP A 71 -13.34 14.58 10.76
N PRO A 72 -14.41 15.37 10.83
CA PRO A 72 -14.28 16.83 10.83
C PRO A 72 -13.59 17.39 12.07
N LEU A 73 -13.51 16.61 13.14
CA LEU A 73 -12.83 17.06 14.35
C LEU A 73 -11.35 16.83 14.35
N THR A 74 -10.91 15.71 13.79
CA THR A 74 -9.49 15.32 13.79
C THR A 74 -8.80 15.53 12.47
N GLY A 75 -9.54 15.57 11.37
CA GLY A 75 -9.00 15.63 10.02
C GLY A 75 -8.44 14.31 9.52
N GLU A 76 -8.59 13.25 10.29
CA GLU A 76 -8.13 11.91 9.92
C GLU A 76 -9.25 11.10 9.29
N PRO A 77 -8.90 10.11 8.46
CA PRO A 77 -9.93 9.23 7.89
C PRO A 77 -10.75 8.54 8.98
N VAL A 78 -12.05 8.45 8.76
CA VAL A 78 -12.94 7.75 9.69
C VAL A 78 -12.64 6.26 9.69
N ARG A 79 -12.97 5.59 10.77
CA ARG A 79 -12.81 4.13 10.93
C ARG A 79 -14.14 3.54 11.36
N PRO A 80 -14.65 2.54 10.64
CA PRO A 80 -14.07 1.89 9.46
C PRO A 80 -14.01 2.82 8.25
N VAL A 81 -13.15 2.48 7.31
CA VAL A 81 -12.89 3.28 6.11
C VAL A 81 -14.19 3.49 5.32
N GLN A 82 -14.41 4.73 4.90
CA GLN A 82 -15.50 5.10 4.01
C GLN A 82 -14.94 5.93 2.86
N LEU A 83 -15.43 5.67 1.66
CA LEU A 83 -14.99 6.37 0.46
C LEU A 83 -15.98 7.48 0.12
N VAL A 84 -15.44 8.60 -0.37
CA VAL A 84 -16.28 9.71 -0.81
C VAL A 84 -17.07 9.34 -2.07
N GLY A 85 -16.47 8.52 -2.95
CA GLY A 85 -17.19 8.00 -4.09
C GLY A 85 -16.94 8.75 -5.40
N ASN A 86 -15.88 9.55 -5.47
CA ASN A 86 -15.51 10.28 -6.67
C ASN A 86 -14.08 9.97 -7.06
N PRO A 87 -13.82 8.77 -7.60
CA PRO A 87 -12.45 8.44 -8.00
C PRO A 87 -11.99 9.39 -9.11
N ARG A 88 -10.74 9.85 -9.00
CA ARG A 88 -10.14 10.69 -10.02
C ARG A 88 -9.11 9.89 -10.83
N PRO A 89 -8.97 10.20 -12.13
CA PRO A 89 -8.03 9.46 -12.98
C PRO A 89 -6.60 9.72 -12.55
N PRO A 90 -5.63 8.90 -13.06
CA PRO A 90 -4.22 9.17 -12.82
C PRO A 90 -3.83 10.56 -13.30
N GLU A 91 -2.78 11.11 -12.69
CA GLU A 91 -2.18 12.35 -13.19
C GLU A 91 -1.63 12.12 -14.61
N PRO A 92 -1.55 13.18 -15.44
CA PRO A 92 -1.06 13.01 -16.81
C PRO A 92 0.32 12.34 -16.92
N TRP A 93 1.19 12.56 -15.94
CA TRP A 93 2.52 11.98 -15.94
C TRP A 93 2.56 10.55 -15.39
N GLU A 94 1.42 10.02 -14.97
CA GLU A 94 1.33 8.67 -14.40
C GLU A 94 0.84 7.62 -15.40
N THR A 95 0.68 7.99 -16.64
CA THR A 95 0.27 7.02 -17.67
C THR A 95 1.43 6.07 -17.98
N GLY A 96 1.09 4.83 -18.36
CA GLY A 96 2.08 3.81 -18.64
C GLY A 96 2.48 3.04 -17.38
N PHE A 97 3.47 2.17 -17.53
CA PHE A 97 3.91 1.32 -16.43
C PHE A 97 4.86 2.06 -15.49
N LYS A 98 4.64 1.86 -14.20
CA LYS A 98 5.42 2.49 -13.12
C LYS A 98 5.79 1.42 -12.11
N ASP A 99 6.77 1.70 -11.27
CA ASP A 99 7.09 0.88 -10.11
C ASP A 99 6.93 1.64 -8.80
N THR A 100 6.65 2.93 -8.89
CA THR A 100 6.48 3.82 -7.74
C THR A 100 5.31 4.75 -7.99
N VAL A 101 4.48 4.95 -6.99
CA VAL A 101 3.33 5.84 -7.06
C VAL A 101 3.21 6.62 -5.76
N ILE A 102 2.78 7.88 -5.85
CA ILE A 102 2.58 8.69 -4.66
C ILE A 102 1.20 8.41 -4.07
N ALA A 103 1.17 7.99 -2.81
CA ALA A 103 -0.05 7.85 -2.03
C ALA A 103 -0.23 9.13 -1.22
N TYR A 104 -1.24 9.92 -1.58
CA TYR A 104 -1.51 11.18 -0.91
C TYR A 104 -2.28 11.00 0.39
N PRO A 105 -2.10 11.91 1.36
CA PRO A 105 -2.85 11.82 2.62
C PRO A 105 -4.36 11.80 2.40
N GLY A 106 -5.04 10.97 3.16
CA GLY A 106 -6.50 10.92 3.13
C GLY A 106 -7.09 10.33 1.86
N GLU A 107 -6.31 9.57 1.11
CA GLU A 107 -6.78 8.95 -0.14
C GLU A 107 -6.40 7.48 -0.18
N VAL A 108 -7.16 6.73 -0.97
CA VAL A 108 -6.73 5.43 -1.45
C VAL A 108 -6.19 5.60 -2.87
N THR A 109 -5.03 5.00 -3.13
CA THR A 109 -4.41 4.98 -4.45
C THR A 109 -4.44 3.56 -4.97
N ARG A 110 -4.98 3.35 -6.16
CA ARG A 110 -5.13 2.02 -6.74
C ARG A 110 -4.18 1.84 -7.90
N VAL A 111 -3.49 0.70 -7.88
CA VAL A 111 -2.59 0.30 -8.95
C VAL A 111 -2.93 -1.12 -9.41
N LYS A 112 -2.70 -1.40 -10.68
CA LYS A 112 -3.01 -2.69 -11.28
C LYS A 112 -1.75 -3.31 -11.83
N SER A 113 -1.49 -4.56 -11.49
CA SER A 113 -0.32 -5.27 -11.98
C SER A 113 -0.61 -6.73 -12.22
N GLN A 114 0.17 -7.32 -13.12
CA GLN A 114 0.21 -8.77 -13.31
C GLN A 114 1.48 -9.31 -12.63
N PHE A 115 1.33 -10.37 -11.86
CA PHE A 115 2.40 -10.95 -11.05
C PHE A 115 2.90 -12.23 -11.71
N LEU A 116 4.07 -12.18 -12.33
CA LEU A 116 4.55 -13.27 -13.18
C LEU A 116 5.70 -14.07 -12.60
N THR A 117 6.56 -13.47 -11.79
CA THR A 117 7.78 -14.09 -11.31
C THR A 117 7.56 -14.67 -9.91
N PRO A 118 7.64 -15.99 -9.73
CA PRO A 118 7.47 -16.57 -8.40
C PRO A 118 8.59 -16.16 -7.44
N GLY A 119 8.26 -16.00 -6.18
CA GLY A 119 9.23 -15.66 -5.15
C GLY A 119 8.66 -14.75 -4.09
N GLN A 120 9.53 -14.33 -3.17
CA GLN A 120 9.16 -13.37 -2.15
C GLN A 120 9.91 -12.06 -2.40
N PHE A 121 9.17 -10.97 -2.38
CA PHE A 121 9.65 -9.63 -2.69
C PHE A 121 9.17 -8.68 -1.60
N VAL A 122 9.44 -7.38 -1.78
CA VAL A 122 9.02 -6.37 -0.82
C VAL A 122 8.24 -5.27 -1.50
N TRP A 123 7.42 -4.58 -0.72
CA TRP A 123 6.84 -3.30 -1.09
C TRP A 123 7.09 -2.34 0.08
N HIS A 124 7.33 -1.07 -0.20
CA HIS A 124 7.74 -0.13 0.83
C HIS A 124 7.53 1.31 0.40
N CYS A 125 7.55 2.21 1.39
CA CYS A 125 7.63 3.63 1.12
C CYS A 125 9.06 3.96 0.72
N HIS A 126 9.25 4.77 -0.32
CA HIS A 126 10.56 5.05 -0.88
C HIS A 126 11.25 6.27 -0.25
N ILE A 127 10.79 6.73 0.89
CA ILE A 127 11.50 7.73 1.68
C ILE A 127 12.40 6.97 2.63
N VAL A 128 13.71 7.21 2.55
CA VAL A 128 14.71 6.40 3.26
C VAL A 128 14.41 6.23 4.74
N GLU A 129 14.06 7.28 5.42
CA GLU A 129 13.76 7.19 6.85
C GLU A 129 12.52 6.33 7.14
N HIS A 130 11.58 6.23 6.19
CA HIS A 130 10.42 5.38 6.33
C HIS A 130 10.77 3.93 6.06
N GLU A 131 11.67 3.67 5.11
CA GLU A 131 12.10 2.30 4.81
C GLU A 131 12.73 1.63 6.02
N ASP A 132 13.46 2.39 6.80
CA ASP A 132 14.16 1.88 7.98
C ASP A 132 13.23 1.72 9.17
N ASN A 133 11.98 2.15 9.07
CA ASN A 133 11.06 2.20 10.20
C ASN A 133 9.76 1.49 9.90
N GLU A 134 9.87 0.26 9.44
CA GLU A 134 8.69 -0.59 9.30
C GLU A 134 7.74 -0.19 8.19
N MET A 135 8.19 0.68 7.30
CA MET A 135 7.46 0.98 6.06
C MET A 135 7.87 0.01 4.95
N MET A 136 8.17 -1.22 5.32
CA MET A 136 8.56 -2.28 4.40
C MET A 136 7.84 -3.57 4.79
N ARG A 137 7.20 -4.19 3.80
CA ARG A 137 6.48 -5.45 4.02
C ARG A 137 6.82 -6.44 2.92
N PRO A 138 6.94 -7.72 3.28
CA PRO A 138 7.10 -8.76 2.26
C PRO A 138 5.78 -9.04 1.55
N TYR A 139 5.87 -9.43 0.27
CA TYR A 139 4.77 -10.06 -0.43
C TYR A 139 5.32 -11.23 -1.23
N ARG A 140 4.44 -12.15 -1.60
CA ARG A 140 4.87 -13.37 -2.28
C ARG A 140 4.04 -13.58 -3.53
N ILE A 141 4.71 -13.99 -4.60
CA ILE A 141 4.06 -14.43 -5.83
C ILE A 141 4.20 -15.95 -5.89
N GLY A 142 3.08 -16.65 -5.96
CA GLY A 142 3.08 -18.09 -6.02
C GLY A 142 3.30 -18.75 -4.66
N PRO A 143 3.71 -20.04 -4.63
CA PRO A 143 3.82 -20.78 -3.39
C PRO A 143 5.01 -20.33 -2.54
N ALA A 144 4.89 -20.55 -1.23
CA ALA A 144 5.99 -20.30 -0.31
C ALA A 144 7.19 -21.15 -0.68
N GLN A 145 8.37 -20.56 -0.53
CA GLN A 145 9.63 -21.25 -0.81
C GLN A 145 10.43 -21.37 0.48
N ARG A 146 11.30 -22.38 0.50
CA ARG A 146 12.11 -22.67 1.68
C ARG A 146 12.94 -21.45 2.07
N GLY A 147 12.92 -21.14 3.37
CA GLY A 147 13.75 -20.07 3.92
C GLY A 147 13.16 -18.67 3.82
N GLN A 148 11.97 -18.52 3.24
CA GLN A 148 11.33 -17.20 3.18
C GLN A 148 10.71 -16.81 4.51
N PRO A 149 10.92 -15.57 4.97
CA PRO A 149 10.26 -15.11 6.18
C PRO A 149 8.73 -15.04 5.98
N GLY A 150 7.99 -15.19 7.07
CA GLY A 150 6.55 -15.08 7.00
C GLY A 150 5.83 -16.30 6.44
N MET A 151 6.51 -17.42 6.39
CA MET A 151 5.92 -18.69 5.96
C MET A 151 5.08 -19.31 7.06
#